data_9c4a560d6122af1b02ca6dea0a604192
#
_entry.id   9c4a560d6122af1b02ca6dea0a604192
#
_cell.length_a   1.000
_cell.length_b   1.000
_cell.length_c   1.000
_cell.angle_alpha   90.00
_cell.angle_beta   90.00
_cell.angle_gamma   90.00
#
_symmetry.space_group_name_H-M   'P 1'
#
loop_
_entity.id
_entity.type
_entity.pdbx_description
1 polymer ?
#
loop_
_entity_poly.entity_id
_entity_poly.type
_entity_poly.pdbx_seq_one_letter_code
_entity_poly.pdbx_strand_id
1 'polypeptide(L)'
;MLSEQQKIDTYKTLGLIAMDSGGGQLKVDWAMRLLEQGIETQSLAILATLQKFINEFEADEYFSKVLSELNIIHPNKTDAIQGYVKVVASEVIEGITPPDVGASMIYRANVNLDYPEYLGDFVSLDDEWYCVHINGWSVEQRASEIIKVCREVYGSFSYPNL
;
A
#
# COMPACT_ATOMS: atom_id res chain seq x y z
N MET A 1 -19.88 -2.23 6.99
CA MET A 1 -19.11 -1.20 6.27
C MET A 1 -17.79 -1.01 7.00
N LEU A 2 -16.67 -1.03 6.28
CA LEU A 2 -15.34 -0.85 6.87
C LEU A 2 -15.14 0.59 7.38
N SER A 3 -14.49 0.75 8.54
CA SER A 3 -14.01 2.05 9.00
C SER A 3 -12.89 2.57 8.10
N GLU A 4 -12.55 3.86 8.21
CA GLU A 4 -11.46 4.43 7.40
C GLU A 4 -10.12 3.72 7.66
N GLN A 5 -9.80 3.37 8.90
CA GLN A 5 -8.57 2.64 9.22
C GLN A 5 -8.56 1.24 8.61
N GLN A 6 -9.68 0.53 8.66
CA GLN A 6 -9.82 -0.80 8.04
C GLN A 6 -9.69 -0.73 6.52
N LYS A 7 -10.20 0.32 5.89
CA LYS A 7 -10.00 0.56 4.46
C LYS A 7 -8.53 0.83 4.13
N ILE A 8 -7.85 1.69 4.89
CA ILE A 8 -6.42 2.00 4.73
C ILE A 8 -5.60 0.72 4.80
N ASP A 9 -5.79 -0.10 5.84
CA ASP A 9 -5.11 -1.39 5.99
C ASP A 9 -5.39 -2.34 4.81
N THR A 10 -6.61 -2.33 4.31
CA THR A 10 -7.02 -3.17 3.17
C THR A 10 -6.40 -2.68 1.87
N TYR A 11 -6.44 -1.38 1.55
CA TYR A 11 -5.78 -0.84 0.35
C TYR A 11 -4.29 -1.13 0.35
N LYS A 12 -3.62 -0.93 1.49
CA LYS A 12 -2.19 -1.19 1.63
C LYS A 12 -1.85 -2.67 1.38
N THR A 13 -2.64 -3.56 1.95
CA THR A 13 -2.48 -5.01 1.77
C THR A 13 -2.74 -5.45 0.34
N LEU A 14 -3.83 -5.02 -0.29
CA LEU A 14 -4.18 -5.36 -1.68
C LEU A 14 -3.11 -4.88 -2.67
N GLY A 15 -2.57 -3.66 -2.47
CA GLY A 15 -1.51 -3.14 -3.31
C GLY A 15 -0.20 -3.92 -3.16
N LEU A 16 0.19 -4.31 -1.95
CA LEU A 16 1.36 -5.14 -1.71
C LEU A 16 1.21 -6.54 -2.33
N ILE A 17 0.02 -7.14 -2.24
CA ILE A 17 -0.29 -8.42 -2.91
C ILE A 17 -0.14 -8.25 -4.43
N ALA A 18 -0.68 -7.17 -4.99
CA ALA A 18 -0.61 -6.89 -6.44
C ALA A 18 0.82 -6.67 -6.94
N MET A 19 1.75 -6.30 -6.05
CA MET A 19 3.19 -6.17 -6.33
C MET A 19 4.01 -7.42 -5.94
N ASP A 20 3.36 -8.55 -5.67
CA ASP A 20 3.98 -9.81 -5.23
C ASP A 20 4.88 -9.63 -3.98
N SER A 21 4.44 -8.81 -3.04
CA SER A 21 5.18 -8.51 -1.81
C SER A 21 4.57 -9.21 -0.61
N GLY A 22 5.32 -10.11 0.04
CA GLY A 22 4.99 -10.64 1.36
C GLY A 22 4.16 -11.92 1.42
N GLY A 23 3.65 -12.44 0.32
CA GLY A 23 2.98 -13.74 0.26
C GLY A 23 1.83 -13.93 1.26
N GLY A 24 1.66 -15.16 1.76
CA GLY A 24 0.60 -15.51 2.72
C GLY A 24 0.72 -14.81 4.06
N GLN A 25 1.94 -14.49 4.51
CA GLN A 25 2.15 -13.74 5.76
C GLN A 25 1.42 -12.40 5.75
N LEU A 26 1.46 -11.68 4.63
CA LEU A 26 0.79 -10.40 4.47
C LEU A 26 -0.74 -10.51 4.67
N LYS A 27 -1.33 -11.59 4.17
CA LYS A 27 -2.76 -11.87 4.31
C LYS A 27 -3.13 -12.22 5.76
N VAL A 28 -2.29 -13.00 6.41
CA VAL A 28 -2.45 -13.35 7.84
C VAL A 28 -2.34 -12.10 8.72
N ASP A 29 -1.33 -11.26 8.49
CA ASP A 29 -1.13 -10.03 9.24
C ASP A 29 -2.30 -9.05 9.05
N TRP A 30 -2.83 -8.97 7.84
CA TRP A 30 -4.04 -8.18 7.56
C TRP A 30 -5.26 -8.71 8.34
N ALA A 31 -5.46 -10.03 8.32
CA ALA A 31 -6.57 -10.66 9.06
C ALA A 31 -6.48 -10.38 10.57
N MET A 32 -5.29 -10.44 11.13
CA MET A 32 -5.07 -10.12 12.55
C MET A 32 -5.42 -8.67 12.86
N ARG A 33 -4.94 -7.71 12.04
CA ARG A 33 -5.28 -6.30 12.24
C ARG A 33 -6.79 -6.04 12.17
N LEU A 34 -7.50 -6.68 11.23
CA LEU A 34 -8.95 -6.54 11.14
C LEU A 34 -9.68 -7.12 12.35
N LEU A 35 -9.22 -8.27 12.89
CA LEU A 35 -9.75 -8.83 14.14
C LEU A 35 -9.53 -7.88 15.32
N GLU A 36 -8.31 -7.34 15.46
CA GLU A 36 -7.99 -6.35 16.49
C GLU A 36 -8.85 -5.08 16.39
N GLN A 37 -9.28 -4.74 15.19
CA GLN A 37 -10.18 -3.62 14.90
C GLN A 37 -11.68 -3.99 14.99
N GLY A 38 -11.99 -5.19 15.49
CA GLY A 38 -13.37 -5.62 15.77
C GLY A 38 -14.15 -6.18 14.60
N ILE A 39 -13.49 -6.52 13.49
CA ILE A 39 -14.14 -7.28 12.40
C ILE A 39 -14.12 -8.77 12.78
N GLU A 40 -15.28 -9.39 12.77
CA GLU A 40 -15.43 -10.81 13.08
C GLU A 40 -16.16 -11.53 11.96
N THR A 41 -15.43 -12.33 11.18
CA THR A 41 -16.02 -13.30 10.25
C THR A 41 -15.33 -14.66 10.43
N GLN A 42 -16.00 -15.72 10.04
CA GLN A 42 -15.48 -17.08 10.21
C GLN A 42 -14.16 -17.26 9.45
N SER A 43 -14.11 -16.86 8.20
CA SER A 43 -12.92 -17.02 7.36
C SER A 43 -11.77 -16.13 7.83
N LEU A 44 -12.06 -14.93 8.36
CA LEU A 44 -11.07 -14.03 8.94
C LEU A 44 -10.38 -14.65 10.16
N ALA A 45 -11.17 -15.23 11.06
CA ALA A 45 -10.64 -15.93 12.23
C ALA A 45 -9.72 -17.11 11.83
N ILE A 46 -10.12 -17.89 10.84
CA ILE A 46 -9.31 -19.01 10.34
C ILE A 46 -8.01 -18.48 9.70
N LEU A 47 -8.08 -17.49 8.81
CA LEU A 47 -6.91 -16.90 8.16
C LEU A 47 -5.88 -16.40 9.19
N ALA A 48 -6.33 -15.73 10.23
CA ALA A 48 -5.45 -15.25 11.31
C ALA A 48 -4.75 -16.37 12.10
N THR A 49 -5.32 -17.57 12.12
CA THR A 49 -4.69 -18.73 12.83
C THR A 49 -3.55 -19.38 12.06
N LEU A 50 -3.38 -19.08 10.77
CA LEU A 50 -2.35 -19.70 9.93
C LEU A 50 -0.92 -19.25 10.23
N GLN A 51 -0.71 -18.40 11.22
CA GLN A 51 0.59 -17.80 11.59
C GLN A 51 1.76 -18.76 11.73
N LYS A 52 1.52 -19.96 12.26
CA LYS A 52 2.61 -20.89 12.61
C LYS A 52 3.15 -21.66 11.41
N PHE A 53 2.28 -21.97 10.46
CA PHE A 53 2.61 -22.77 9.27
C PHE A 53 1.76 -22.25 8.11
N ILE A 54 2.27 -21.24 7.41
CA ILE A 54 1.52 -20.63 6.31
C ILE A 54 1.61 -21.53 5.09
N ASN A 55 0.46 -22.09 4.72
CA ASN A 55 0.26 -22.70 3.43
C ASN A 55 -0.32 -21.62 2.48
N GLU A 56 0.41 -21.28 1.43
CA GLU A 56 0.02 -20.21 0.50
C GLU A 56 -1.36 -20.47 -0.14
N PHE A 57 -1.67 -21.70 -0.52
CA PHE A 57 -2.98 -22.04 -1.10
C PHE A 57 -4.12 -21.85 -0.10
N GLU A 58 -3.89 -22.24 1.14
CA GLU A 58 -4.88 -22.08 2.20
C GLU A 58 -5.08 -20.61 2.56
N ALA A 59 -3.98 -19.84 2.65
CA ALA A 59 -4.04 -18.39 2.86
C ALA A 59 -4.79 -17.68 1.73
N ASP A 60 -4.57 -18.06 0.47
CA ASP A 60 -5.28 -17.50 -0.69
C ASP A 60 -6.77 -17.84 -0.67
N GLU A 61 -7.11 -19.07 -0.33
CA GLU A 61 -8.50 -19.53 -0.24
C GLU A 61 -9.27 -18.74 0.83
N TYR A 62 -8.72 -18.67 2.05
CA TYR A 62 -9.40 -17.93 3.13
C TYR A 62 -9.40 -16.43 2.91
N PHE A 63 -8.34 -15.87 2.34
CA PHE A 63 -8.32 -14.46 1.96
C PHE A 63 -9.45 -14.12 0.99
N SER A 64 -9.66 -14.94 -0.04
CA SER A 64 -10.76 -14.76 -1.01
C SER A 64 -12.13 -14.87 -0.34
N LYS A 65 -12.29 -15.81 0.60
CA LYS A 65 -13.53 -15.95 1.38
C LYS A 65 -13.79 -14.71 2.23
N VAL A 66 -12.76 -14.18 2.90
CA VAL A 66 -12.90 -12.95 3.71
C VAL A 66 -13.32 -11.77 2.86
N LEU A 67 -12.70 -11.56 1.70
CA LEU A 67 -13.11 -10.50 0.78
C LEU A 67 -14.60 -10.61 0.42
N SER A 68 -15.07 -11.84 0.12
CA SER A 68 -16.47 -12.11 -0.18
C SER A 68 -17.39 -11.85 1.01
N GLU A 69 -17.03 -12.30 2.22
CA GLU A 69 -17.80 -12.07 3.45
C GLU A 69 -17.92 -10.59 3.80
N LEU A 70 -16.89 -9.80 3.49
CA LEU A 70 -16.88 -8.35 3.70
C LEU A 70 -17.46 -7.55 2.52
N ASN A 71 -17.92 -8.23 1.46
CA ASN A 71 -18.40 -7.63 0.21
C ASN A 71 -17.35 -6.73 -0.47
N ILE A 72 -16.08 -7.06 -0.32
CA ILE A 72 -14.97 -6.37 -0.99
C ILE A 72 -14.77 -6.98 -2.37
N ILE A 73 -14.89 -6.15 -3.41
CA ILE A 73 -14.56 -6.56 -4.78
C ILE A 73 -13.04 -6.49 -4.92
N HIS A 74 -12.43 -7.63 -5.26
CA HIS A 74 -10.98 -7.66 -5.47
C HIS A 74 -10.62 -6.73 -6.65
N PRO A 75 -9.87 -5.65 -6.42
CA PRO A 75 -9.50 -4.73 -7.49
C PRO A 75 -8.54 -5.38 -8.48
N ASN A 76 -8.51 -4.87 -9.71
CA ASN A 76 -7.45 -5.25 -10.65
C ASN A 76 -6.08 -4.75 -10.16
N LYS A 77 -4.99 -5.22 -10.80
CA LYS A 77 -3.62 -4.89 -10.39
C LYS A 77 -3.37 -3.37 -10.32
N THR A 78 -3.80 -2.64 -11.34
CA THR A 78 -3.59 -1.18 -11.41
C THR A 78 -4.32 -0.47 -10.28
N ASP A 79 -5.60 -0.75 -10.10
CA ASP A 79 -6.41 -0.12 -9.05
C ASP A 79 -5.88 -0.45 -7.64
N ALA A 80 -5.47 -1.70 -7.42
CA ALA A 80 -4.89 -2.12 -6.14
C ALA A 80 -3.61 -1.34 -5.81
N ILE A 81 -2.70 -1.19 -6.79
CA ILE A 81 -1.44 -0.46 -6.60
C ILE A 81 -1.71 1.04 -6.46
N GLN A 82 -2.65 1.62 -7.21
CA GLN A 82 -3.04 3.02 -7.03
C GLN A 82 -3.61 3.29 -5.64
N GLY A 83 -4.44 2.40 -5.11
CA GLY A 83 -4.93 2.49 -3.73
C GLY A 83 -3.80 2.50 -2.71
N TYR A 84 -2.81 1.63 -2.89
CA TYR A 84 -1.60 1.59 -2.07
C TYR A 84 -0.80 2.91 -2.15
N VAL A 85 -0.54 3.41 -3.37
CA VAL A 85 0.18 4.67 -3.58
C VAL A 85 -0.52 5.83 -2.87
N LYS A 86 -1.85 5.88 -2.95
CA LYS A 86 -2.62 6.93 -2.30
C LYS A 86 -2.52 6.86 -0.78
N VAL A 87 -2.52 5.67 -0.19
CA VAL A 87 -2.28 5.49 1.25
C VAL A 87 -0.89 5.96 1.63
N VAL A 88 0.15 5.52 0.92
CA VAL A 88 1.54 5.92 1.21
C VAL A 88 1.72 7.44 1.08
N ALA A 89 1.15 8.05 0.05
CA ALA A 89 1.19 9.51 -0.12
C ALA A 89 0.51 10.23 1.05
N SER A 90 -0.64 9.76 1.53
CA SER A 90 -1.31 10.31 2.72
C SER A 90 -0.44 10.17 3.97
N GLU A 91 0.15 9.00 4.20
CA GLU A 91 1.05 8.76 5.34
C GLU A 91 2.27 9.70 5.33
N VAL A 92 2.82 10.00 4.16
CA VAL A 92 3.93 10.97 4.00
C VAL A 92 3.45 12.39 4.32
N ILE A 93 2.31 12.80 3.79
CA ILE A 93 1.73 14.14 4.01
C ILE A 93 1.43 14.36 5.50
N GLU A 94 0.94 13.33 6.19
CA GLU A 94 0.59 13.37 7.61
C GLU A 94 1.80 13.16 8.54
N GLY A 95 2.99 12.86 8.00
CA GLY A 95 4.20 12.64 8.78
C GLY A 95 4.26 11.27 9.48
N ILE A 96 3.42 10.32 9.08
CA ILE A 96 3.40 8.94 9.61
C ILE A 96 4.56 8.15 8.99
N THR A 97 4.74 8.26 7.68
CA THR A 97 5.84 7.64 6.93
C THR A 97 6.87 8.72 6.58
N PRO A 98 8.17 8.52 6.89
CA PRO A 98 9.23 9.46 6.49
C PRO A 98 9.24 9.66 4.97
N PRO A 99 9.51 10.89 4.47
CA PRO A 99 9.45 11.20 3.05
C PRO A 99 10.32 10.32 2.16
N ASP A 100 11.55 10.04 2.56
CA ASP A 100 12.50 9.18 1.85
C ASP A 100 12.01 7.73 1.75
N VAL A 101 11.44 7.21 2.83
CA VAL A 101 10.83 5.87 2.87
C VAL A 101 9.60 5.82 1.96
N GLY A 102 8.73 6.82 2.05
CA GLY A 102 7.55 6.93 1.20
C GLY A 102 7.90 7.03 -0.29
N ALA A 103 8.96 7.79 -0.64
CA ALA A 103 9.45 7.89 -2.00
C ALA A 103 9.88 6.52 -2.55
N SER A 104 10.62 5.72 -1.79
CA SER A 104 11.02 4.37 -2.17
C SER A 104 9.83 3.43 -2.32
N MET A 105 8.83 3.53 -1.44
CA MET A 105 7.61 2.73 -1.53
C MET A 105 6.81 3.07 -2.79
N ILE A 106 6.68 4.36 -3.14
CA ILE A 106 5.98 4.81 -4.34
C ILE A 106 6.80 4.50 -5.60
N TYR A 107 8.12 4.63 -5.56
CA TYR A 107 8.97 4.22 -6.68
C TYR A 107 8.80 2.74 -7.02
N ARG A 108 8.71 1.86 -6.02
CA ARG A 108 8.43 0.45 -6.25
C ARG A 108 7.07 0.24 -6.93
N ALA A 109 6.04 0.98 -6.53
CA ALA A 109 4.74 0.96 -7.20
C ALA A 109 4.84 1.46 -8.65
N ASN A 110 5.61 2.51 -8.88
CA ASN A 110 5.89 3.06 -10.21
C ASN A 110 6.48 1.99 -11.14
N VAL A 111 7.48 1.24 -10.69
CA VAL A 111 8.07 0.12 -11.44
C VAL A 111 7.01 -0.95 -11.76
N ASN A 112 6.18 -1.32 -10.80
CA ASN A 112 5.15 -2.36 -10.97
C ASN A 112 4.00 -1.93 -11.89
N LEU A 113 3.81 -0.63 -12.08
CA LEU A 113 2.83 -0.02 -13.01
C LEU A 113 3.44 0.33 -14.37
N ASP A 114 4.68 -0.08 -14.64
CA ASP A 114 5.40 0.22 -15.88
C ASP A 114 5.59 1.73 -16.13
N TYR A 115 6.01 2.44 -15.09
CA TYR A 115 6.38 3.87 -15.11
C TYR A 115 5.30 4.81 -15.65
N PRO A 116 4.09 4.87 -15.06
CA PRO A 116 3.08 5.82 -15.49
C PRO A 116 3.53 7.26 -15.25
N GLU A 117 3.12 8.15 -16.14
CA GLU A 117 3.53 9.56 -16.14
C GLU A 117 3.27 10.25 -14.77
N TYR A 118 2.14 9.96 -14.14
CA TYR A 118 1.76 10.56 -12.85
C TYR A 118 2.62 10.13 -11.65
N LEU A 119 3.51 9.15 -11.81
CA LEU A 119 4.50 8.74 -10.82
C LEU A 119 5.95 9.01 -11.28
N GLY A 120 6.14 9.66 -12.41
CA GLY A 120 7.45 9.86 -13.04
C GLY A 120 8.45 10.59 -12.15
N ASP A 121 8.01 11.54 -11.34
CA ASP A 121 8.89 12.31 -10.44
C ASP A 121 9.61 11.43 -9.42
N PHE A 122 9.02 10.29 -9.04
CA PHE A 122 9.63 9.37 -8.08
C PHE A 122 10.85 8.62 -8.61
N VAL A 123 11.07 8.60 -9.91
CA VAL A 123 12.32 8.07 -10.51
C VAL A 123 13.53 8.85 -10.00
N SER A 124 13.41 10.18 -9.97
CA SER A 124 14.48 11.07 -9.47
C SER A 124 14.43 11.23 -7.95
N LEU A 125 13.23 11.33 -7.37
CA LEU A 125 13.06 11.59 -5.93
C LEU A 125 13.51 10.42 -5.06
N ASP A 126 13.41 9.19 -5.54
CA ASP A 126 13.93 8.00 -4.83
C ASP A 126 15.46 7.95 -4.84
N ASP A 127 16.11 8.56 -5.83
CA ASP A 127 17.55 8.60 -5.94
C ASP A 127 18.16 9.75 -5.11
N GLU A 128 18.52 9.46 -3.86
CA GLU A 128 19.15 10.43 -2.96
C GLU A 128 20.44 11.00 -3.54
N TRP A 129 21.27 10.16 -4.17
CA TRP A 129 22.54 10.61 -4.78
C TRP A 129 22.28 11.64 -5.88
N TYR A 130 21.31 11.38 -6.76
CA TYR A 130 20.93 12.31 -7.82
C TYR A 130 20.40 13.64 -7.23
N CYS A 131 19.52 13.58 -6.25
CA CYS A 131 18.97 14.77 -5.61
C CYS A 131 20.06 15.63 -4.95
N VAL A 132 21.00 15.01 -4.25
CA VAL A 132 22.05 15.72 -3.52
C VAL A 132 23.17 16.20 -4.45
N HIS A 133 23.70 15.32 -5.31
CA HIS A 133 24.92 15.62 -6.08
C HIS A 133 24.67 16.24 -7.45
N ILE A 134 23.55 15.94 -8.09
CA ILE A 134 23.19 16.54 -9.39
C ILE A 134 22.30 17.76 -9.19
N ASN A 135 21.23 17.68 -8.41
CA ASN A 135 20.36 18.81 -8.13
C ASN A 135 20.92 19.76 -7.06
N GLY A 136 21.86 19.33 -6.25
CA GLY A 136 22.44 20.13 -5.16
C GLY A 136 21.47 20.39 -4.01
N TRP A 137 20.48 19.51 -3.81
CA TRP A 137 19.49 19.68 -2.75
C TRP A 137 20.05 19.25 -1.38
N SER A 138 19.59 19.95 -0.33
CA SER A 138 19.72 19.44 1.03
C SER A 138 18.73 18.31 1.29
N VAL A 139 18.91 17.60 2.41
CA VAL A 139 17.99 16.55 2.86
C VAL A 139 16.58 17.14 3.05
N GLU A 140 16.48 18.33 3.61
CA GLU A 140 15.22 19.04 3.86
C GLU A 140 14.54 19.47 2.55
N GLN A 141 15.30 19.90 1.56
CA GLN A 141 14.77 20.27 0.24
C GLN A 141 14.20 19.05 -0.47
N ARG A 142 14.91 17.90 -0.44
CA ARG A 142 14.42 16.64 -0.99
C ARG A 142 13.13 16.21 -0.29
N ALA A 143 13.10 16.22 1.05
CA ALA A 143 11.91 15.88 1.83
C ALA A 143 10.72 16.77 1.48
N SER A 144 10.92 18.07 1.37
CA SER A 144 9.87 19.03 0.99
C SER A 144 9.32 18.76 -0.42
N GLU A 145 10.17 18.44 -1.37
CA GLU A 145 9.75 18.11 -2.73
C GLU A 145 8.99 16.78 -2.79
N ILE A 146 9.42 15.77 -2.05
CA ILE A 146 8.69 14.50 -1.93
C ILE A 146 7.28 14.75 -1.37
N ILE A 147 7.15 15.52 -0.30
CA ILE A 147 5.84 15.84 0.28
C ILE A 147 4.94 16.58 -0.72
N LYS A 148 5.49 17.54 -1.46
CA LYS A 148 4.77 18.28 -2.49
C LYS A 148 4.22 17.35 -3.56
N VAL A 149 5.06 16.47 -4.11
CA VAL A 149 4.65 15.51 -5.14
C VAL A 149 3.65 14.48 -4.58
N CYS A 150 3.79 14.07 -3.32
CA CYS A 150 2.80 13.23 -2.67
C CYS A 150 1.41 13.89 -2.61
N ARG A 151 1.32 15.20 -2.37
CA ARG A 151 0.04 15.94 -2.42
C ARG A 151 -0.56 15.94 -3.81
N GLU A 152 0.24 16.13 -4.85
CA GLU A 152 -0.20 16.09 -6.24
C GLU A 152 -0.72 14.69 -6.61
N VAL A 153 0.02 13.65 -6.28
CA VAL A 153 -0.37 12.25 -6.53
C VAL A 153 -1.63 11.87 -5.76
N TYR A 154 -1.74 12.27 -4.50
CA TYR A 154 -2.93 12.02 -3.69
C TYR A 154 -4.21 12.60 -4.32
N GLY A 155 -4.11 13.74 -4.98
CA GLY A 155 -5.21 14.40 -5.70
C GLY A 155 -5.48 13.84 -7.11
N SER A 156 -4.57 13.03 -7.67
CA SER A 156 -4.63 12.63 -9.08
C SER A 156 -5.65 11.53 -9.39
N PHE A 157 -6.00 10.70 -8.39
CA PHE A 157 -6.96 9.60 -8.56
C PHE A 157 -7.70 9.30 -7.26
N SER A 158 -8.84 8.62 -7.39
CA SER A 158 -9.65 8.20 -6.25
C SER A 158 -9.20 6.85 -5.71
N TYR A 159 -9.54 6.54 -4.44
CA TYR A 159 -9.44 5.16 -3.96
C TYR A 159 -10.33 4.25 -4.79
N PRO A 160 -9.88 3.01 -5.08
CA PRO A 160 -10.77 2.01 -5.65
C PRO A 160 -11.93 1.72 -4.68
N ASN A 161 -13.04 1.30 -5.23
CA ASN A 161 -14.17 0.87 -4.38
C ASN A 161 -13.82 -0.44 -3.68
N LEU A 162 -14.03 -0.47 -2.37
CA LEU A 162 -13.97 -1.67 -1.53
C LEU A 162 -15.36 -2.15 -1.19
#